data_4d5b5a8dfaa8cb2841dd2363a3f4b9b1
#
_entry.id   4d5b5a8dfaa8cb2841dd2363a3f4b9b1
#
_cell.length_a   1.000
_cell.length_b   1.000
_cell.length_c   1.000
_cell.angle_alpha   90.00
_cell.angle_beta   90.00
_cell.angle_gamma   90.00
#
_symmetry.space_group_name_H-M   'P 1'
#
loop_
_entity.id
_entity.type
_entity.pdbx_description
1 polymer ?
#
loop_
_entity_poly.entity_id
_entity_poly.type
_entity_poly.pdbx_seq_one_letter_code
_entity_poly.pdbx_strand_id
1 'polypeptide(L)'
;KMKSNKASGPSGVVADMIKAAGASGTAWVTDLCNAVVKEGKIPDDWSKSWMMNVYKGKGDALECGSYRGIKLLEHVMKILERVIDSRVRRIVKVDDMQFGFMAGKGTTDAIFVVRQLQEKYLAKNKDLWMAFVDLEKAFDRVPREVVWWALRKLGVDEWIVSVIQSMYENATTAVKVNGRLSKAFAVRVGVHQGSVLSPLLFIIVLEALSREFRDGLPMELLYADDLVLLADTMEELIEKLKTWRMEMEGKGLRVNLGKTKVMKCGDGAGLRERSGKFPCGVCGKGVGVNSIKCTSCMTWTHKRCSDVTGRLQDVVDFHCRKCGECDTSQVRRRQIEIEIGVNEKLECVEQFCYLGDMIGAGGGAEEASRARTRCAWAKFRELAPILTSRGASLAVKGKIYKACVQRVLVYGSETWPIKVEDMQRLVRTEKMMVRWMCGVTLKNRISSAELYSRLDVEAVSDVVRRGRLRWFGHVERKSHDDWVSACRDLEVEGVKRKGRSRKSWEECVRNDLTLLGLKRDWALDRVRWRGCICGNRPTRAKHGLNGRKNVDDDDDDTVCIVLSFVCLILLFNRSVFLPDADGT
;
A
#
# COMPACT_ATOMS: atom_id res chain seq x y z
N LYS A 1 8.35 20.82 11.97
CA LYS A 1 9.45 19.83 12.01
C LYS A 1 9.87 19.49 10.57
N MET A 2 11.01 19.95 10.10
CA MET A 2 11.59 19.55 8.81
C MET A 2 12.59 18.42 9.05
N LYS A 3 12.53 17.36 8.23
CA LYS A 3 13.48 16.23 8.32
C LYS A 3 14.85 16.67 7.78
N SER A 4 15.91 16.27 8.47
CA SER A 4 17.31 16.43 8.04
C SER A 4 17.65 15.54 6.85
N ASN A 5 18.79 15.79 6.22
CA ASN A 5 19.31 14.97 5.10
C ASN A 5 18.34 14.86 3.89
N LYS A 6 17.62 15.92 3.57
CA LYS A 6 16.78 16.01 2.36
C LYS A 6 17.46 16.83 1.27
N ALA A 7 17.26 16.41 0.01
CA ALA A 7 17.79 17.11 -1.16
C ALA A 7 17.27 18.56 -1.22
N SER A 8 18.16 19.50 -1.53
CA SER A 8 17.84 20.92 -1.70
C SER A 8 17.03 21.18 -2.97
N GLY A 9 16.37 22.33 -3.00
CA GLY A 9 15.88 22.98 -4.22
C GLY A 9 17.00 23.67 -4.99
N PRO A 10 16.65 24.53 -6.00
CA PRO A 10 17.61 25.25 -6.83
C PRO A 10 18.59 26.14 -6.07
N SER A 11 18.19 26.78 -4.96
CA SER A 11 19.07 27.63 -4.14
C SER A 11 20.17 26.89 -3.40
N GLY A 12 20.07 25.56 -3.26
CA GLY A 12 20.98 24.77 -2.46
C GLY A 12 20.71 24.82 -0.94
N VAL A 13 19.77 25.65 -0.48
CA VAL A 13 19.41 25.75 0.95
C VAL A 13 18.72 24.48 1.43
N VAL A 14 19.25 23.87 2.49
CA VAL A 14 18.69 22.67 3.11
C VAL A 14 18.11 22.95 4.49
N ALA A 15 17.25 22.05 4.96
CA ALA A 15 16.61 22.18 6.28
C ALA A 15 17.62 22.29 7.43
N ASP A 16 18.78 21.67 7.28
CA ASP A 16 19.83 21.67 8.31
C ASP A 16 20.49 23.05 8.43
N MET A 17 20.69 23.78 7.33
CA MET A 17 21.15 25.17 7.35
C MET A 17 20.15 26.08 8.08
N ILE A 18 18.83 25.92 7.76
CA ILE A 18 17.78 26.72 8.41
C ILE A 18 17.72 26.44 9.91
N LYS A 19 17.90 25.18 10.32
CA LYS A 19 17.94 24.80 11.75
C LYS A 19 19.19 25.38 12.44
N ALA A 20 20.34 25.34 11.78
CA ALA A 20 21.61 25.85 12.32
C ALA A 20 21.59 27.37 12.52
N ALA A 21 20.79 28.11 11.73
CA ALA A 21 20.63 29.57 11.88
C ALA A 21 19.89 30.01 13.16
N GLY A 22 19.34 29.06 13.94
CA GLY A 22 18.77 29.32 15.28
C GLY A 22 17.63 30.34 15.30
N ALA A 23 17.60 31.16 16.34
CA ALA A 23 16.55 32.17 16.54
C ALA A 23 16.56 33.25 15.47
N SER A 24 17.73 33.75 15.07
CA SER A 24 17.87 34.79 14.05
C SER A 24 17.38 34.32 12.69
N GLY A 25 17.71 33.06 12.30
CA GLY A 25 17.19 32.45 11.07
C GLY A 25 15.68 32.24 11.12
N THR A 26 15.14 31.88 12.27
CA THR A 26 13.69 31.77 12.46
C THR A 26 12.99 33.09 12.30
N ALA A 27 13.51 34.18 12.90
CA ALA A 27 12.96 35.53 12.75
C ALA A 27 12.95 35.96 11.28
N TRP A 28 14.09 35.85 10.60
CA TRP A 28 14.20 36.17 9.18
C TRP A 28 13.22 35.40 8.28
N VAL A 29 13.09 34.08 8.48
CA VAL A 29 12.12 33.28 7.72
C VAL A 29 10.68 33.69 8.03
N THR A 30 10.40 34.08 9.28
CA THR A 30 9.08 34.57 9.69
C THR A 30 8.74 35.87 8.99
N ASP A 31 9.68 36.84 8.97
CA ASP A 31 9.50 38.14 8.31
C ASP A 31 9.30 37.96 6.80
N LEU A 32 10.05 37.06 6.17
CA LEU A 32 9.89 36.71 4.76
C LEU A 32 8.51 36.11 4.48
N CYS A 33 8.06 35.17 5.31
CA CYS A 33 6.71 34.57 5.18
C CYS A 33 5.60 35.63 5.38
N ASN A 34 5.77 36.55 6.33
CA ASN A 34 4.84 37.66 6.56
C ASN A 34 4.79 38.64 5.37
N ALA A 35 5.95 38.94 4.77
CA ALA A 35 6.01 39.75 3.57
C ALA A 35 5.25 39.08 2.41
N VAL A 36 5.46 37.79 2.17
CA VAL A 36 4.71 37.02 1.14
C VAL A 36 3.21 37.09 1.38
N VAL A 37 2.76 36.94 2.63
CA VAL A 37 1.32 37.04 2.96
C VAL A 37 0.78 38.44 2.73
N LYS A 38 1.54 39.49 3.07
CA LYS A 38 1.16 40.89 2.91
C LYS A 38 1.09 41.29 1.43
N GLU A 39 2.07 40.84 0.64
CA GLU A 39 2.17 41.17 -0.78
C GLU A 39 1.33 40.25 -1.68
N GLY A 40 0.88 39.12 -1.16
CA GLY A 40 0.17 38.11 -1.94
C GLY A 40 1.04 37.43 -3.01
N LYS A 41 2.37 37.60 -2.97
CA LYS A 41 3.30 37.11 -4.00
C LYS A 41 4.53 36.45 -3.36
N ILE A 42 4.92 35.28 -3.90
CA ILE A 42 6.16 34.59 -3.51
C ILE A 42 7.38 35.22 -4.21
N PRO A 43 8.60 35.12 -3.65
CA PRO A 43 9.84 35.48 -4.36
C PRO A 43 9.97 34.70 -5.68
N ASP A 44 10.46 35.34 -6.73
CA ASP A 44 10.56 34.72 -8.07
C ASP A 44 11.44 33.45 -8.10
N ASP A 45 12.43 33.35 -7.22
CA ASP A 45 13.27 32.16 -7.12
C ASP A 45 12.52 30.93 -6.60
N TRP A 46 11.43 31.12 -5.85
CA TRP A 46 10.61 29.99 -5.37
C TRP A 46 9.72 29.40 -6.46
N SER A 47 9.50 30.08 -7.55
CA SER A 47 8.79 29.56 -8.72
C SER A 47 9.59 28.51 -9.51
N LYS A 48 10.92 28.44 -9.26
CA LYS A 48 11.85 27.52 -9.93
C LYS A 48 11.93 26.20 -9.18
N SER A 49 12.03 25.09 -9.90
CA SER A 49 12.17 23.75 -9.30
C SER A 49 13.04 22.83 -10.15
N TRP A 50 13.60 21.82 -9.53
CA TRP A 50 14.21 20.68 -10.24
C TRP A 50 13.31 19.47 -10.19
N MET A 51 13.24 18.71 -11.30
CA MET A 51 12.52 17.46 -11.37
C MET A 51 13.52 16.30 -11.35
N MET A 52 13.35 15.40 -10.39
CA MET A 52 14.07 14.15 -10.29
C MET A 52 13.16 13.01 -10.78
N ASN A 53 13.64 12.23 -11.74
CA ASN A 53 12.91 11.09 -12.27
C ASN A 53 13.21 9.84 -11.44
N VAL A 54 12.20 9.32 -10.74
CA VAL A 54 12.29 8.10 -9.93
C VAL A 54 11.61 6.97 -10.67
N TYR A 55 12.37 5.91 -11.00
CA TYR A 55 11.83 4.73 -11.68
C TYR A 55 10.79 4.02 -10.78
N LYS A 56 9.63 3.65 -11.36
CA LYS A 56 8.52 3.01 -10.66
C LYS A 56 8.77 1.54 -10.29
N GLY A 57 9.90 0.97 -10.72
CA GLY A 57 10.23 -0.44 -10.51
C GLY A 57 9.45 -1.41 -11.42
N LYS A 58 8.72 -0.90 -12.41
CA LYS A 58 7.95 -1.66 -13.39
C LYS A 58 7.84 -0.91 -14.72
N GLY A 59 7.63 -1.65 -15.80
CA GLY A 59 7.64 -1.10 -17.17
C GLY A 59 9.04 -1.01 -17.74
N ASP A 60 9.15 -0.61 -19.01
CA ASP A 60 10.43 -0.41 -19.67
C ASP A 60 11.14 0.82 -19.08
N ALA A 61 12.43 0.67 -18.76
CA ALA A 61 13.26 1.75 -18.25
C ALA A 61 13.55 2.84 -19.30
N LEU A 62 13.37 2.55 -20.59
CA LEU A 62 13.48 3.51 -21.69
C LEU A 62 12.22 4.36 -21.88
N GLU A 63 11.10 3.95 -21.27
CA GLU A 63 9.82 4.62 -21.37
C GLU A 63 9.66 5.69 -20.29
N CYS A 64 9.42 6.95 -20.68
CA CYS A 64 9.15 8.05 -19.73
C CYS A 64 7.97 7.75 -18.79
N GLY A 65 6.96 7.02 -19.25
CA GLY A 65 5.81 6.59 -18.46
C GLY A 65 6.17 5.70 -17.26
N SER A 66 7.34 5.07 -17.27
CA SER A 66 7.86 4.21 -16.20
C SER A 66 8.48 4.99 -15.03
N TYR A 67 8.52 6.32 -15.11
CA TYR A 67 9.09 7.19 -14.08
C TYR A 67 8.03 8.05 -13.39
N ARG A 68 8.33 8.47 -12.16
CA ARG A 68 7.64 9.54 -11.44
C ARG A 68 8.54 10.75 -11.37
N GLY A 69 8.05 11.92 -11.79
CA GLY A 69 8.76 13.18 -11.65
C GLY A 69 8.52 13.78 -10.26
N ILE A 70 9.52 13.78 -9.39
CA ILE A 70 9.44 14.40 -8.07
C ILE A 70 10.11 15.77 -8.13
N LYS A 71 9.39 16.83 -7.78
CA LYS A 71 9.93 18.20 -7.76
C LYS A 71 10.70 18.46 -6.47
N LEU A 72 11.90 19.00 -6.62
CA LEU A 72 12.70 19.56 -5.55
C LEU A 72 12.43 21.06 -5.49
N LEU A 73 11.58 21.45 -4.55
CA LEU A 73 11.17 22.82 -4.27
C LEU A 73 12.04 23.42 -3.17
N GLU A 74 12.06 24.74 -3.07
CA GLU A 74 12.79 25.48 -2.06
C GLU A 74 12.35 25.12 -0.64
N HIS A 75 13.33 24.92 0.26
CA HIS A 75 13.01 24.50 1.63
C HIS A 75 12.32 25.60 2.44
N VAL A 76 12.63 26.87 2.18
CA VAL A 76 11.94 28.00 2.84
C VAL A 76 10.49 28.06 2.39
N MET A 77 10.20 27.90 1.08
CA MET A 77 8.83 27.79 0.57
C MET A 77 8.06 26.65 1.26
N LYS A 78 8.69 25.50 1.49
CA LYS A 78 8.06 24.38 2.23
C LYS A 78 7.70 24.72 3.68
N ILE A 79 8.37 25.71 4.31
CA ILE A 79 7.96 26.22 5.63
C ILE A 79 6.65 26.97 5.49
N LEU A 80 6.55 27.89 4.53
CA LEU A 80 5.31 28.63 4.24
C LEU A 80 4.16 27.68 3.89
N GLU A 81 4.41 26.68 3.01
CA GLU A 81 3.44 25.65 2.68
C GLU A 81 2.89 24.94 3.92
N ARG A 82 3.75 24.61 4.92
CA ARG A 82 3.31 23.99 6.18
C ARG A 82 2.45 24.89 7.05
N VAL A 83 2.74 26.18 7.07
CA VAL A 83 1.92 27.17 7.81
C VAL A 83 0.55 27.24 7.16
N ILE A 84 0.50 27.33 5.83
CA ILE A 84 -0.75 27.38 5.08
C ILE A 84 -1.53 26.06 5.21
N ASP A 85 -0.88 24.90 5.06
CA ASP A 85 -1.50 23.58 5.27
C ASP A 85 -2.19 23.51 6.65
N SER A 86 -1.48 23.95 7.70
CA SER A 86 -2.05 23.96 9.05
C SER A 86 -3.24 24.92 9.21
N ARG A 87 -3.26 26.05 8.52
CA ARG A 87 -4.39 26.99 8.54
C ARG A 87 -5.58 26.46 7.75
N VAL A 88 -5.35 25.99 6.53
CA VAL A 88 -6.41 25.43 5.67
C VAL A 88 -7.08 24.22 6.34
N ARG A 89 -6.33 23.32 7.00
CA ARG A 89 -6.89 22.19 7.75
C ARG A 89 -7.76 22.58 8.94
N ARG A 90 -7.65 23.81 9.45
CA ARG A 90 -8.55 24.32 10.51
C ARG A 90 -9.86 24.85 9.95
N ILE A 91 -9.86 25.32 8.70
CA ILE A 91 -11.01 25.90 8.00
C ILE A 91 -11.81 24.79 7.34
N VAL A 92 -11.13 23.94 6.56
CA VAL A 92 -11.78 22.91 5.75
C VAL A 92 -11.97 21.63 6.56
N LYS A 93 -13.22 21.23 6.73
CA LYS A 93 -13.58 19.91 7.24
C LYS A 93 -13.66 18.94 6.07
N VAL A 94 -12.77 17.96 6.07
CA VAL A 94 -12.78 16.85 5.12
C VAL A 94 -13.54 15.69 5.72
N ASP A 95 -14.36 15.03 4.92
CA ASP A 95 -15.17 13.89 5.32
C ASP A 95 -14.31 12.69 5.77
N ASP A 96 -14.88 11.88 6.64
CA ASP A 96 -14.20 10.72 7.21
C ASP A 96 -13.93 9.60 6.22
N MET A 97 -14.61 9.59 5.07
CA MET A 97 -14.32 8.67 3.96
C MET A 97 -12.93 8.88 3.36
N GLN A 98 -12.30 10.04 3.57
CA GLN A 98 -10.93 10.30 3.13
C GLN A 98 -9.91 9.81 4.18
N PHE A 99 -9.11 8.82 3.79
CA PHE A 99 -8.04 8.26 4.62
C PHE A 99 -6.65 8.80 4.24
N GLY A 100 -6.45 9.11 2.95
CA GLY A 100 -5.16 9.57 2.46
C GLY A 100 -4.76 10.95 2.98
N PHE A 101 -3.52 11.10 3.46
CA PHE A 101 -2.95 12.37 3.96
C PHE A 101 -3.73 13.04 5.10
N MET A 102 -4.57 12.27 5.81
CA MET A 102 -5.29 12.72 6.99
C MET A 102 -4.54 12.35 8.26
N ALA A 103 -4.56 13.25 9.25
CA ALA A 103 -3.92 13.00 10.54
C ALA A 103 -4.59 11.81 11.26
N GLY A 104 -3.76 10.87 11.74
CA GLY A 104 -4.26 9.69 12.47
C GLY A 104 -4.87 8.60 11.60
N LYS A 105 -4.90 8.75 10.27
CA LYS A 105 -5.37 7.74 9.31
C LYS A 105 -4.22 7.27 8.42
N GLY A 106 -4.18 5.98 8.09
CA GLY A 106 -3.15 5.38 7.24
C GLY A 106 -3.72 4.34 6.26
N THR A 107 -2.85 3.73 5.48
CA THR A 107 -3.24 2.67 4.52
C THR A 107 -3.87 1.48 5.23
N THR A 108 -3.39 1.15 6.43
CA THR A 108 -3.92 0.03 7.23
C THR A 108 -5.39 0.26 7.63
N ASP A 109 -5.79 1.51 7.93
CA ASP A 109 -7.18 1.87 8.24
C ASP A 109 -8.10 1.55 7.05
N ALA A 110 -7.76 2.05 5.87
CA ALA A 110 -8.56 1.83 4.65
C ALA A 110 -8.61 0.34 4.24
N ILE A 111 -7.47 -0.36 4.30
CA ILE A 111 -7.41 -1.80 4.02
C ILE A 111 -8.29 -2.58 5.03
N PHE A 112 -8.24 -2.20 6.31
CA PHE A 112 -9.02 -2.84 7.36
C PHE A 112 -10.53 -2.69 7.12
N VAL A 113 -11.00 -1.48 6.77
CA VAL A 113 -12.41 -1.21 6.47
C VAL A 113 -12.89 -2.11 5.33
N VAL A 114 -12.18 -2.15 4.18
CA VAL A 114 -12.53 -3.00 3.04
C VAL A 114 -12.58 -4.47 3.43
N ARG A 115 -11.59 -4.97 4.20
CA ARG A 115 -11.56 -6.36 4.65
C ARG A 115 -12.65 -6.70 5.65
N GLN A 116 -13.00 -5.78 6.56
CA GLN A 116 -14.08 -6.00 7.52
C GLN A 116 -15.43 -6.06 6.82
N LEU A 117 -15.71 -5.16 5.88
CA LEU A 117 -16.93 -5.21 5.08
C LEU A 117 -17.02 -6.53 4.31
N GLN A 118 -15.95 -6.90 3.59
CA GLN A 118 -15.90 -8.16 2.87
C GLN A 118 -16.15 -9.38 3.79
N GLU A 119 -15.52 -9.40 4.98
CA GLU A 119 -15.67 -10.49 5.95
C GLU A 119 -17.13 -10.62 6.42
N LYS A 120 -17.78 -9.50 6.73
CA LYS A 120 -19.16 -9.46 7.22
C LYS A 120 -20.18 -9.87 6.17
N TYR A 121 -20.05 -9.37 4.95
CA TYR A 121 -20.93 -9.76 3.83
C TYR A 121 -20.80 -11.26 3.53
N LEU A 122 -19.57 -11.77 3.43
CA LEU A 122 -19.32 -13.18 3.22
C LEU A 122 -19.81 -14.08 4.37
N ALA A 123 -19.79 -13.59 5.62
CA ALA A 123 -20.32 -14.32 6.78
C ALA A 123 -21.84 -14.47 6.73
N LYS A 124 -22.53 -13.54 6.12
CA LYS A 124 -24.00 -13.50 5.95
C LYS A 124 -24.47 -14.05 4.59
N ASN A 125 -23.56 -14.60 3.79
CA ASN A 125 -23.84 -15.10 2.44
C ASN A 125 -24.45 -14.03 1.52
N LYS A 126 -24.03 -12.78 1.70
CA LYS A 126 -24.43 -11.63 0.88
C LYS A 126 -23.34 -11.33 -0.13
N ASP A 127 -23.74 -10.93 -1.33
CA ASP A 127 -22.82 -10.40 -2.33
C ASP A 127 -22.39 -8.99 -1.93
N LEU A 128 -21.13 -8.65 -2.18
CA LEU A 128 -20.60 -7.30 -2.09
C LEU A 128 -19.86 -7.00 -3.38
N TRP A 129 -20.29 -5.96 -4.06
CA TRP A 129 -19.65 -5.46 -5.26
C TRP A 129 -18.71 -4.31 -4.90
N MET A 130 -17.51 -4.32 -5.47
CA MET A 130 -16.48 -3.30 -5.25
C MET A 130 -15.92 -2.82 -6.58
N ALA A 131 -15.82 -1.51 -6.77
CA ALA A 131 -15.07 -0.91 -7.87
C ALA A 131 -13.84 -0.18 -7.31
N PHE A 132 -12.66 -0.54 -7.81
CA PHE A 132 -11.40 0.13 -7.53
C PHE A 132 -11.10 1.09 -8.68
N VAL A 133 -11.29 2.38 -8.44
CA VAL A 133 -11.22 3.42 -9.44
C VAL A 133 -9.85 4.07 -9.45
N ASP A 134 -9.18 4.08 -10.61
CA ASP A 134 -7.86 4.71 -10.83
C ASP A 134 -8.04 6.02 -11.61
N LEU A 135 -7.43 7.10 -11.15
CA LEU A 135 -7.43 8.37 -11.84
C LEU A 135 -6.16 8.54 -12.69
N GLU A 136 -6.31 9.06 -13.92
CA GLU A 136 -5.19 9.29 -14.82
C GLU A 136 -4.28 10.41 -14.37
N LYS A 137 -3.12 10.10 -13.77
CA LYS A 137 -2.12 11.10 -13.36
C LYS A 137 -2.75 12.27 -12.59
N ALA A 138 -3.60 11.98 -11.61
CA ALA A 138 -4.47 12.92 -10.94
C ALA A 138 -3.74 14.20 -10.48
N PHE A 139 -2.59 14.06 -9.80
CA PHE A 139 -1.77 15.19 -9.35
C PHE A 139 -1.20 16.05 -10.49
N ASP A 140 -0.87 15.43 -11.64
CA ASP A 140 -0.26 16.13 -12.77
C ASP A 140 -1.30 16.78 -13.67
N ARG A 141 -2.57 16.34 -13.60
CA ARG A 141 -3.64 16.76 -14.53
C ARG A 141 -4.72 17.65 -13.93
N VAL A 142 -4.85 17.71 -12.58
CA VAL A 142 -5.88 18.53 -11.96
C VAL A 142 -5.76 19.99 -12.46
N PRO A 143 -6.83 20.59 -13.04
CA PRO A 143 -6.80 21.98 -13.47
C PRO A 143 -6.65 22.90 -12.26
N ARG A 144 -5.77 23.88 -12.33
CA ARG A 144 -5.53 24.80 -11.20
C ARG A 144 -6.77 25.62 -10.87
N GLU A 145 -7.55 26.02 -11.86
CA GLU A 145 -8.80 26.72 -11.66
C GLU A 145 -9.79 25.92 -10.81
N VAL A 146 -9.79 24.58 -10.97
CA VAL A 146 -10.61 23.69 -10.13
C VAL A 146 -10.08 23.67 -8.70
N VAL A 147 -8.76 23.76 -8.49
CA VAL A 147 -8.19 23.87 -7.14
C VAL A 147 -8.63 25.19 -6.47
N TRP A 148 -8.57 26.31 -7.21
CA TRP A 148 -8.99 27.62 -6.68
C TRP A 148 -10.49 27.67 -6.40
N TRP A 149 -11.29 27.12 -7.29
CA TRP A 149 -12.73 26.95 -7.10
C TRP A 149 -13.04 26.11 -5.84
N ALA A 150 -12.36 24.99 -5.65
CA ALA A 150 -12.58 24.10 -4.52
C ALA A 150 -12.22 24.76 -3.17
N LEU A 151 -11.11 25.51 -3.11
CA LEU A 151 -10.71 26.25 -1.93
C LEU A 151 -11.80 27.28 -1.54
N ARG A 152 -12.30 28.06 -2.51
CA ARG A 152 -13.36 29.04 -2.28
C ARG A 152 -14.67 28.38 -1.90
N LYS A 153 -15.07 27.29 -2.58
CA LYS A 153 -16.29 26.51 -2.27
C LYS A 153 -16.30 25.99 -0.84
N LEU A 154 -15.13 25.64 -0.30
CA LEU A 154 -14.98 25.14 1.07
C LEU A 154 -14.68 26.25 2.10
N GLY A 155 -14.80 27.52 1.73
CA GLY A 155 -14.73 28.67 2.64
C GLY A 155 -13.32 29.09 3.04
N VAL A 156 -12.31 28.81 2.22
CA VAL A 156 -10.94 29.28 2.47
C VAL A 156 -10.85 30.76 2.12
N ASP A 157 -10.29 31.56 3.04
CA ASP A 157 -10.11 33.00 2.88
C ASP A 157 -9.33 33.35 1.61
N GLU A 158 -9.75 34.41 0.90
CA GLU A 158 -9.18 34.79 -0.40
C GLU A 158 -7.68 35.13 -0.33
N TRP A 159 -7.20 35.70 0.78
CA TRP A 159 -5.77 35.95 0.95
C TRP A 159 -4.93 34.66 0.96
N ILE A 160 -5.48 33.54 1.53
CA ILE A 160 -4.81 32.23 1.49
C ILE A 160 -4.82 31.69 0.05
N VAL A 161 -5.97 31.81 -0.64
CA VAL A 161 -6.11 31.41 -2.04
C VAL A 161 -5.09 32.16 -2.91
N SER A 162 -4.97 33.48 -2.75
CA SER A 162 -4.01 34.31 -3.49
C SER A 162 -2.55 33.91 -3.26
N VAL A 163 -2.16 33.65 -2.01
CA VAL A 163 -0.81 33.16 -1.70
C VAL A 163 -0.57 31.79 -2.33
N ILE A 164 -1.56 30.88 -2.29
CA ILE A 164 -1.42 29.58 -2.94
C ILE A 164 -1.30 29.75 -4.45
N GLN A 165 -2.12 30.59 -5.08
CA GLN A 165 -2.05 30.88 -6.51
C GLN A 165 -0.65 31.36 -6.91
N SER A 166 -0.06 32.29 -6.15
CA SER A 166 1.29 32.82 -6.44
C SER A 166 2.37 31.73 -6.45
N MET A 167 2.20 30.64 -5.66
CA MET A 167 3.13 29.49 -5.67
C MET A 167 3.10 28.70 -6.98
N TYR A 168 2.05 28.87 -7.78
CA TYR A 168 1.85 28.17 -9.04
C TYR A 168 2.00 29.07 -10.27
N GLU A 169 1.93 30.38 -10.07
CA GLU A 169 2.20 31.36 -11.13
C GLU A 169 3.67 31.29 -11.57
N ASN A 170 3.90 31.40 -12.86
CA ASN A 170 5.24 31.37 -13.46
C ASN A 170 6.12 30.19 -13.04
N ALA A 171 5.49 29.09 -12.54
CA ALA A 171 6.21 27.91 -12.10
C ALA A 171 6.98 27.25 -13.25
N THR A 172 8.30 27.15 -13.09
CA THR A 172 9.20 26.51 -14.05
C THR A 172 9.92 25.34 -13.43
N THR A 173 10.28 24.37 -14.25
CA THR A 173 11.06 23.20 -13.82
C THR A 173 12.12 22.83 -14.84
N ALA A 174 13.25 22.31 -14.35
CA ALA A 174 14.28 21.68 -15.18
C ALA A 174 14.48 20.25 -14.71
N VAL A 175 14.61 19.31 -15.65
CA VAL A 175 14.86 17.89 -15.33
C VAL A 175 16.33 17.71 -14.98
N LYS A 176 16.60 17.09 -13.83
CA LYS A 176 17.97 16.79 -13.36
C LYS A 176 18.28 15.31 -13.57
N VAL A 177 19.26 15.01 -14.42
CA VAL A 177 19.72 13.64 -14.72
C VAL A 177 21.23 13.61 -14.67
N ASN A 178 21.82 12.73 -13.89
CA ASN A 178 23.27 12.56 -13.76
C ASN A 178 24.04 13.87 -13.54
N GLY A 179 23.51 14.74 -12.67
CA GLY A 179 24.14 16.04 -12.36
C GLY A 179 23.91 17.14 -13.42
N ARG A 180 23.36 16.83 -14.59
CA ARG A 180 23.03 17.80 -15.65
C ARG A 180 21.59 18.25 -15.56
N LEU A 181 21.32 19.50 -15.96
CA LEU A 181 19.99 20.08 -16.03
C LEU A 181 19.56 20.25 -17.49
N SER A 182 18.30 19.97 -17.77
CA SER A 182 17.67 20.33 -19.03
C SER A 182 17.43 21.84 -19.13
N LYS A 183 17.00 22.33 -20.29
CA LYS A 183 16.36 23.65 -20.39
C LYS A 183 15.13 23.67 -19.46
N ALA A 184 14.91 24.81 -18.78
CA ALA A 184 13.72 25.02 -17.97
C ALA A 184 12.47 25.14 -18.86
N PHE A 185 11.35 24.62 -18.40
CA PHE A 185 10.06 24.73 -19.07
C PHE A 185 8.96 25.09 -18.08
N ALA A 186 7.93 25.78 -18.56
CA ALA A 186 6.80 26.19 -17.75
C ALA A 186 5.88 25.00 -17.42
N VAL A 187 5.38 24.95 -16.18
CA VAL A 187 4.40 23.96 -15.72
C VAL A 187 3.08 24.68 -15.46
N ARG A 188 2.11 24.48 -16.36
CA ARG A 188 0.83 25.23 -16.37
C ARG A 188 -0.35 24.46 -15.76
N VAL A 189 -0.25 23.15 -15.57
CA VAL A 189 -1.33 22.26 -15.10
C VAL A 189 -0.84 21.41 -13.94
N GLY A 190 -1.73 20.95 -13.12
CA GLY A 190 -1.46 20.06 -12.01
C GLY A 190 -0.87 20.74 -10.78
N VAL A 191 -0.75 19.95 -9.72
CA VAL A 191 -0.11 20.34 -8.47
C VAL A 191 1.31 19.78 -8.38
N HIS A 192 2.17 20.38 -7.57
CA HIS A 192 3.59 20.03 -7.51
C HIS A 192 3.82 18.71 -6.75
N GLN A 193 4.19 17.63 -7.46
CA GLN A 193 4.63 16.40 -6.80
C GLN A 193 5.94 16.64 -6.02
N GLY A 194 5.85 16.66 -4.67
CA GLY A 194 6.97 17.00 -3.77
C GLY A 194 6.77 18.26 -2.95
N SER A 195 5.67 18.99 -3.18
CA SER A 195 5.17 20.05 -2.29
C SER A 195 4.52 19.44 -1.04
N VAL A 196 4.55 20.18 0.05
CA VAL A 196 3.87 19.82 1.30
C VAL A 196 2.36 20.02 1.19
N LEU A 197 1.96 21.05 0.44
CA LEU A 197 0.57 21.48 0.31
C LEU A 197 -0.21 20.70 -0.74
N SER A 198 0.44 20.21 -1.80
CA SER A 198 -0.23 19.55 -2.93
C SER A 198 -1.15 18.38 -2.54
N PRO A 199 -0.80 17.51 -1.59
CA PRO A 199 -1.71 16.44 -1.16
C PRO A 199 -3.02 16.99 -0.57
N LEU A 200 -2.95 18.04 0.24
CA LEU A 200 -4.13 18.68 0.81
C LEU A 200 -4.98 19.34 -0.26
N LEU A 201 -4.37 20.06 -1.21
CA LEU A 201 -5.09 20.71 -2.32
C LEU A 201 -5.87 19.68 -3.14
N PHE A 202 -5.27 18.52 -3.41
CA PHE A 202 -5.94 17.46 -4.14
C PHE A 202 -7.14 16.87 -3.36
N ILE A 203 -6.98 16.65 -2.05
CA ILE A 203 -8.08 16.20 -1.16
C ILE A 203 -9.22 17.24 -1.15
N ILE A 204 -8.89 18.53 -1.09
CA ILE A 204 -9.87 19.62 -1.12
C ILE A 204 -10.68 19.62 -2.42
N VAL A 205 -10.02 19.32 -3.56
CA VAL A 205 -10.74 19.18 -4.84
C VAL A 205 -11.72 18.01 -4.78
N LEU A 206 -11.30 16.84 -4.31
CA LEU A 206 -12.18 15.67 -4.20
C LEU A 206 -13.32 15.91 -3.21
N GLU A 207 -13.05 16.55 -2.08
CA GLU A 207 -14.07 16.92 -1.10
C GLU A 207 -15.11 17.88 -1.69
N ALA A 208 -14.67 18.95 -2.37
CA ALA A 208 -15.56 19.92 -2.99
C ALA A 208 -16.39 19.32 -4.13
N LEU A 209 -15.83 18.35 -4.87
CA LEU A 209 -16.53 17.67 -5.95
C LEU A 209 -17.62 16.72 -5.43
N SER A 210 -17.28 15.89 -4.44
CA SER A 210 -18.13 14.77 -4.05
C SER A 210 -19.16 15.08 -2.97
N ARG A 211 -19.02 16.20 -2.25
CA ARG A 211 -19.86 16.52 -1.09
C ARG A 211 -21.36 16.46 -1.34
N GLU A 212 -21.80 16.73 -2.56
CA GLU A 212 -23.23 16.86 -2.89
C GLU A 212 -23.89 15.55 -3.33
N PHE A 213 -23.09 14.56 -3.79
CA PHE A 213 -23.64 13.34 -4.39
C PHE A 213 -23.15 12.04 -3.74
N ARG A 214 -22.19 12.11 -2.82
CA ARG A 214 -21.66 10.93 -2.16
C ARG A 214 -22.62 10.41 -1.10
N ASP A 215 -22.69 9.09 -0.97
CA ASP A 215 -23.42 8.43 0.11
C ASP A 215 -22.58 8.36 1.40
N GLY A 216 -21.26 8.52 1.26
CA GLY A 216 -20.32 8.44 2.36
C GLY A 216 -19.98 6.99 2.77
N LEU A 217 -19.40 6.88 3.96
CA LEU A 217 -19.01 5.57 4.51
C LEU A 217 -20.24 4.77 4.96
N PRO A 218 -20.21 3.43 4.85
CA PRO A 218 -19.07 2.61 4.45
C PRO A 218 -18.98 2.33 2.95
N MET A 219 -19.86 2.91 2.13
CA MET A 219 -20.03 2.54 0.73
C MET A 219 -19.04 3.23 -0.21
N GLU A 220 -18.30 4.20 0.30
CA GLU A 220 -17.29 4.96 -0.45
C GLU A 220 -16.05 5.22 0.41
N LEU A 221 -14.87 4.89 -0.10
CA LEU A 221 -13.60 5.13 0.57
C LEU A 221 -12.63 5.82 -0.37
N LEU A 222 -11.99 6.88 0.12
CA LEU A 222 -10.94 7.60 -0.58
C LEU A 222 -9.59 7.45 0.12
N TYR A 223 -8.56 7.14 -0.62
CA TYR A 223 -7.18 7.28 -0.18
C TYR A 223 -6.41 8.12 -1.20
N ALA A 224 -6.51 9.43 -1.09
CA ALA A 224 -6.07 10.39 -2.08
C ALA A 224 -6.75 10.14 -3.44
N ASP A 225 -5.98 9.70 -4.45
CA ASP A 225 -6.47 9.38 -5.80
C ASP A 225 -7.07 7.97 -5.95
N ASP A 226 -6.88 7.09 -4.97
CA ASP A 226 -7.46 5.75 -4.96
C ASP A 226 -8.88 5.81 -4.36
N LEU A 227 -9.92 5.63 -5.19
CA LEU A 227 -11.32 5.57 -4.78
C LEU A 227 -11.82 4.13 -4.82
N VAL A 228 -12.50 3.69 -3.76
CA VAL A 228 -13.23 2.42 -3.71
C VAL A 228 -14.71 2.71 -3.55
N LEU A 229 -15.52 2.20 -4.46
CA LEU A 229 -16.98 2.22 -4.38
C LEU A 229 -17.47 0.83 -4.02
N LEU A 230 -18.45 0.77 -3.13
CA LEU A 230 -19.07 -0.46 -2.67
C LEU A 230 -20.58 -0.40 -2.89
N ALA A 231 -21.19 -1.55 -3.18
CA ALA A 231 -22.63 -1.67 -3.34
C ALA A 231 -23.08 -3.11 -3.09
N ASP A 232 -24.36 -3.26 -2.77
CA ASP A 232 -25.00 -4.56 -2.59
C ASP A 232 -25.29 -5.24 -3.94
N THR A 233 -25.51 -4.45 -5.00
CA THR A 233 -25.81 -4.94 -6.35
C THR A 233 -24.84 -4.38 -7.39
N MET A 234 -24.77 -5.03 -8.54
CA MET A 234 -23.96 -4.58 -9.67
C MET A 234 -24.51 -3.28 -10.27
N GLU A 235 -25.82 -3.22 -10.38
CA GLU A 235 -26.56 -2.07 -10.96
C GLU A 235 -26.28 -0.80 -10.14
N GLU A 236 -26.38 -0.88 -8.83
CA GLU A 236 -26.08 0.22 -7.91
C GLU A 236 -24.60 0.65 -8.03
N LEU A 237 -23.67 -0.31 -8.11
CA LEU A 237 -22.26 0.00 -8.29
C LEU A 237 -21.99 0.76 -9.59
N ILE A 238 -22.64 0.34 -10.68
CA ILE A 238 -22.48 0.99 -11.99
C ILE A 238 -23.03 2.41 -11.95
N GLU A 239 -24.17 2.64 -11.31
CA GLU A 239 -24.77 3.96 -11.18
C GLU A 239 -23.86 4.91 -10.36
N LYS A 240 -23.38 4.47 -9.20
CA LYS A 240 -22.38 5.21 -8.41
C LYS A 240 -21.14 5.54 -9.24
N LEU A 241 -20.61 4.58 -9.95
CA LEU A 241 -19.40 4.78 -10.77
C LEU A 241 -19.63 5.80 -11.89
N LYS A 242 -20.81 5.78 -12.54
CA LYS A 242 -21.19 6.76 -13.57
C LYS A 242 -21.29 8.17 -13.00
N THR A 243 -21.91 8.32 -11.84
CA THR A 243 -22.02 9.61 -11.15
C THR A 243 -20.66 10.17 -10.79
N TRP A 244 -19.81 9.37 -10.12
CA TRP A 244 -18.46 9.77 -9.78
C TRP A 244 -17.63 10.15 -11.01
N ARG A 245 -17.71 9.35 -12.07
CA ARG A 245 -17.00 9.62 -13.32
C ARG A 245 -17.47 10.93 -13.96
N MET A 246 -18.76 11.14 -14.09
CA MET A 246 -19.34 12.35 -14.70
C MET A 246 -18.89 13.61 -13.97
N GLU A 247 -18.96 13.61 -12.66
CA GLU A 247 -18.56 14.75 -11.83
C GLU A 247 -17.05 15.01 -11.88
N MET A 248 -16.24 13.96 -11.84
CA MET A 248 -14.78 14.10 -11.96
C MET A 248 -14.36 14.58 -13.36
N GLU A 249 -14.90 13.97 -14.42
CA GLU A 249 -14.54 14.30 -15.81
C GLU A 249 -15.05 15.70 -16.19
N GLY A 250 -16.21 16.13 -15.67
CA GLY A 250 -16.75 17.48 -15.82
C GLY A 250 -15.82 18.56 -15.22
N LYS A 251 -14.91 18.19 -14.32
CA LYS A 251 -13.87 19.08 -13.75
C LYS A 251 -12.45 18.77 -14.26
N GLY A 252 -12.33 17.95 -15.30
CA GLY A 252 -11.06 17.64 -15.94
C GLY A 252 -10.21 16.55 -15.28
N LEU A 253 -10.76 15.82 -14.29
CA LEU A 253 -10.15 14.63 -13.71
C LEU A 253 -10.64 13.38 -14.46
N ARG A 254 -9.76 12.69 -15.16
CA ARG A 254 -10.13 11.53 -15.98
C ARG A 254 -10.02 10.23 -15.22
N VAL A 255 -11.06 9.40 -15.32
CA VAL A 255 -11.05 8.02 -14.82
C VAL A 255 -10.33 7.12 -15.83
N ASN A 256 -9.38 6.32 -15.35
CA ASN A 256 -8.66 5.34 -16.15
C ASN A 256 -9.43 4.01 -16.19
N LEU A 257 -10.30 3.83 -17.18
CA LEU A 257 -11.11 2.61 -17.30
C LEU A 257 -10.26 1.34 -17.45
N GLY A 258 -9.12 1.40 -18.11
CA GLY A 258 -8.24 0.24 -18.28
C GLY A 258 -7.65 -0.29 -16.97
N LYS A 259 -7.43 0.61 -15.99
CA LYS A 259 -6.92 0.24 -14.66
C LYS A 259 -8.01 0.12 -13.61
N THR A 260 -9.16 0.75 -13.80
CA THR A 260 -10.33 0.57 -12.95
C THR A 260 -10.80 -0.88 -13.05
N LYS A 261 -11.01 -1.52 -11.91
CA LYS A 261 -11.41 -2.93 -11.82
C LYS A 261 -12.62 -3.09 -10.94
N VAL A 262 -13.47 -4.03 -11.29
CA VAL A 262 -14.61 -4.43 -10.47
C VAL A 262 -14.35 -5.80 -9.86
N MET A 263 -14.82 -6.02 -8.65
CA MET A 263 -14.72 -7.30 -7.96
C MET A 263 -16.06 -7.65 -7.32
N LYS A 264 -16.54 -8.85 -7.56
CA LYS A 264 -17.69 -9.42 -6.85
C LYS A 264 -17.20 -10.31 -5.71
N CYS A 265 -17.59 -10.02 -4.50
CA CYS A 265 -17.39 -10.88 -3.33
C CYS A 265 -18.70 -11.55 -2.98
N GLY A 266 -18.73 -12.89 -2.98
CA GLY A 266 -19.96 -13.66 -2.71
C GLY A 266 -19.81 -15.13 -3.03
N ASP A 267 -20.88 -15.94 -2.84
CA ASP A 267 -20.91 -17.33 -3.28
C ASP A 267 -21.01 -17.36 -4.83
N GLY A 268 -19.97 -17.87 -5.45
CA GLY A 268 -19.81 -17.87 -6.92
C GLY A 268 -18.71 -16.91 -7.42
N ALA A 269 -18.19 -16.04 -6.58
CA ALA A 269 -16.98 -15.27 -6.85
C ALA A 269 -15.75 -16.19 -6.69
N GLY A 270 -15.24 -16.63 -7.80
CA GLY A 270 -14.22 -17.65 -7.91
C GLY A 270 -14.83 -19.05 -7.78
N LEU A 271 -14.80 -19.78 -8.87
CA LEU A 271 -14.96 -21.22 -8.89
C LEU A 271 -13.83 -21.87 -8.06
N ARG A 272 -13.88 -21.71 -6.72
CA ARG A 272 -13.16 -22.61 -5.84
C ARG A 272 -13.93 -23.94 -5.91
N GLU A 273 -13.44 -24.80 -6.78
CA GLU A 273 -13.70 -26.22 -6.66
C GLU A 273 -13.55 -26.59 -5.18
N ARG A 274 -14.67 -27.03 -4.60
CA ARG A 274 -14.71 -27.55 -3.24
C ARG A 274 -13.57 -28.56 -3.09
N SER A 275 -12.74 -28.40 -2.10
CA SER A 275 -11.68 -29.32 -1.73
C SER A 275 -12.29 -30.73 -1.54
N GLY A 276 -12.12 -31.56 -2.52
CA GLY A 276 -12.62 -32.91 -2.48
C GLY A 276 -12.85 -33.44 -3.89
N LYS A 277 -11.76 -33.78 -4.60
CA LYS A 277 -11.70 -34.45 -5.90
C LYS A 277 -12.00 -33.49 -7.08
N PHE A 278 -10.96 -32.97 -7.70
CA PHE A 278 -11.06 -32.31 -9.01
C PHE A 278 -11.84 -33.22 -9.96
N PRO A 279 -12.87 -32.73 -10.68
CA PRO A 279 -13.55 -33.54 -11.65
C PRO A 279 -12.64 -33.85 -12.84
N CYS A 280 -12.65 -35.07 -13.31
CA CYS A 280 -11.98 -35.44 -14.55
C CYS A 280 -12.65 -34.74 -15.73
N GLY A 281 -11.88 -34.03 -16.56
CA GLY A 281 -12.38 -33.31 -17.73
C GLY A 281 -13.09 -34.21 -18.77
N VAL A 282 -12.89 -35.54 -18.72
CA VAL A 282 -13.50 -36.49 -19.61
C VAL A 282 -14.74 -37.15 -19.02
N CYS A 283 -14.67 -37.68 -17.79
CA CYS A 283 -15.77 -38.49 -17.22
C CYS A 283 -16.51 -37.81 -16.06
N GLY A 284 -16.13 -36.56 -15.68
CA GLY A 284 -16.76 -35.80 -14.60
C GLY A 284 -16.56 -36.34 -13.18
N LYS A 285 -16.01 -37.56 -13.00
CA LYS A 285 -15.76 -38.17 -11.69
C LYS A 285 -14.52 -37.58 -11.03
N GLY A 286 -14.49 -37.49 -9.70
CA GLY A 286 -13.35 -36.94 -8.97
C GLY A 286 -12.04 -37.71 -9.25
N VAL A 287 -10.97 -36.96 -9.54
CA VAL A 287 -9.63 -37.50 -9.79
C VAL A 287 -8.90 -37.82 -8.49
N GLY A 288 -8.09 -38.87 -8.49
CA GLY A 288 -7.21 -39.29 -7.40
C GLY A 288 -5.74 -39.16 -7.78
N VAL A 289 -4.88 -39.87 -7.05
CA VAL A 289 -3.40 -39.82 -7.21
C VAL A 289 -2.95 -40.21 -8.63
N ASN A 290 -3.75 -41.02 -9.34
CA ASN A 290 -3.43 -41.51 -10.68
C ASN A 290 -4.11 -40.66 -11.78
N SER A 291 -3.73 -39.37 -11.82
CA SER A 291 -4.26 -38.36 -12.74
C SER A 291 -3.18 -37.41 -13.23
N ILE A 292 -3.40 -36.84 -14.42
CA ILE A 292 -2.51 -35.88 -15.07
C ILE A 292 -3.27 -34.61 -15.36
N LYS A 293 -2.57 -33.48 -15.32
CA LYS A 293 -3.14 -32.17 -15.55
C LYS A 293 -2.82 -31.71 -16.96
N CYS A 294 -3.82 -31.29 -17.72
CA CYS A 294 -3.63 -30.70 -19.03
C CYS A 294 -2.85 -29.39 -18.94
N THR A 295 -1.80 -29.24 -19.71
CA THR A 295 -0.95 -28.03 -19.74
C THR A 295 -1.64 -26.84 -20.36
N SER A 296 -2.58 -27.04 -21.29
CA SER A 296 -3.33 -25.98 -21.95
C SER A 296 -4.52 -25.47 -21.12
N CYS A 297 -5.47 -26.33 -20.74
CA CYS A 297 -6.70 -25.91 -20.06
C CYS A 297 -6.66 -26.10 -18.53
N MET A 298 -5.56 -26.62 -17.98
CA MET A 298 -5.35 -26.87 -16.56
C MET A 298 -6.36 -27.84 -15.93
N THR A 299 -7.15 -28.59 -16.72
CA THR A 299 -8.13 -29.57 -16.24
C THR A 299 -7.45 -30.87 -15.90
N TRP A 300 -7.83 -31.49 -14.79
CA TRP A 300 -7.33 -32.80 -14.38
C TRP A 300 -8.03 -33.94 -15.17
N THR A 301 -7.28 -34.93 -15.55
CA THR A 301 -7.79 -36.10 -16.27
C THR A 301 -7.24 -37.38 -15.62
N HIS A 302 -8.10 -38.41 -15.38
CA HIS A 302 -7.60 -39.68 -14.92
C HIS A 302 -6.64 -40.29 -15.94
N LYS A 303 -5.63 -41.03 -15.51
CA LYS A 303 -4.75 -41.77 -16.41
C LYS A 303 -5.55 -42.60 -17.42
N ARG A 304 -6.57 -43.34 -16.95
CA ARG A 304 -7.46 -44.15 -17.81
C ARG A 304 -8.32 -43.37 -18.79
N CYS A 305 -8.44 -42.05 -18.62
CA CYS A 305 -9.22 -41.15 -19.47
C CYS A 305 -8.30 -40.22 -20.31
N SER A 306 -6.98 -40.36 -20.19
CA SER A 306 -5.99 -39.46 -20.81
C SER A 306 -5.25 -40.09 -21.97
N ASP A 307 -5.54 -41.34 -22.34
CA ASP A 307 -4.83 -42.10 -23.37
C ASP A 307 -3.29 -42.20 -23.14
N VAL A 308 -2.81 -41.84 -21.96
CA VAL A 308 -1.40 -41.91 -21.60
C VAL A 308 -1.04 -43.36 -21.27
N THR A 309 -0.22 -43.97 -22.11
CA THR A 309 0.41 -45.27 -21.89
C THR A 309 1.78 -45.05 -21.24
N GLY A 310 2.06 -45.75 -20.14
CA GLY A 310 3.33 -45.59 -19.40
C GLY A 310 3.17 -44.89 -18.04
N ARG A 311 4.29 -44.41 -17.44
CA ARG A 311 4.27 -43.73 -16.14
C ARG A 311 3.94 -42.25 -16.33
N LEU A 312 3.02 -41.71 -15.52
CA LEU A 312 2.63 -40.30 -15.60
C LEU A 312 3.80 -39.33 -15.30
N GLN A 313 4.83 -39.79 -14.61
CA GLN A 313 6.02 -39.03 -14.27
C GLN A 313 6.91 -38.71 -15.50
N ASP A 314 6.79 -39.50 -16.55
CA ASP A 314 7.60 -39.39 -17.75
C ASP A 314 6.95 -38.48 -18.81
N VAL A 315 5.73 -38.01 -18.53
CA VAL A 315 4.98 -37.12 -19.44
C VAL A 315 5.25 -35.66 -19.08
N VAL A 316 6.06 -34.99 -19.88
CA VAL A 316 6.47 -33.60 -19.66
C VAL A 316 5.37 -32.63 -20.09
N ASP A 317 4.61 -32.96 -21.12
CA ASP A 317 3.54 -32.12 -21.66
C ASP A 317 2.32 -32.99 -22.03
N PHE A 318 1.14 -32.62 -21.53
CA PHE A 318 -0.09 -33.35 -21.73
C PHE A 318 -1.23 -32.42 -22.13
N HIS A 319 -1.82 -32.71 -23.28
CA HIS A 319 -3.03 -32.05 -23.77
C HIS A 319 -4.23 -33.00 -23.69
N CYS A 320 -5.31 -32.57 -23.04
CA CYS A 320 -6.52 -33.39 -22.97
C CYS A 320 -7.24 -33.41 -24.33
N ARG A 321 -8.12 -34.40 -24.56
CA ARG A 321 -8.88 -34.56 -25.82
C ARG A 321 -9.58 -33.26 -26.25
N LYS A 322 -10.13 -32.49 -25.32
CA LYS A 322 -10.79 -31.20 -25.62
C LYS A 322 -9.82 -30.13 -26.15
N CYS A 323 -8.54 -30.20 -25.79
CA CYS A 323 -7.52 -29.24 -26.26
C CYS A 323 -6.77 -29.73 -27.50
N GLY A 324 -6.77 -31.05 -27.77
CA GLY A 324 -6.20 -31.62 -28.99
C GLY A 324 -7.05 -31.39 -30.25
N GLU A 325 -8.35 -31.13 -30.05
CA GLU A 325 -9.31 -30.87 -31.14
C GLU A 325 -9.63 -29.38 -31.35
N CYS A 326 -9.12 -28.48 -30.52
CA CYS A 326 -9.45 -27.06 -30.53
C CYS A 326 -8.19 -26.22 -30.73
N ASP A 327 -8.27 -25.31 -31.70
CA ASP A 327 -7.26 -24.29 -31.98
C ASP A 327 -6.89 -23.56 -30.67
N THR A 328 -5.62 -23.63 -30.28
CA THR A 328 -5.08 -23.15 -28.99
C THR A 328 -5.19 -21.63 -28.78
N SER A 329 -5.77 -20.90 -29.73
CA SER A 329 -5.96 -19.45 -29.64
C SER A 329 -7.17 -18.99 -28.82
N GLN A 330 -8.07 -19.90 -28.37
CA GLN A 330 -9.34 -19.51 -27.74
C GLN A 330 -9.54 -19.91 -26.28
N VAL A 331 -8.57 -20.50 -25.58
CA VAL A 331 -8.69 -20.74 -24.13
C VAL A 331 -8.17 -19.51 -23.35
N ARG A 332 -8.60 -18.32 -23.72
CA ARG A 332 -8.64 -17.20 -22.79
C ARG A 332 -9.73 -17.50 -21.76
N ARG A 333 -9.37 -17.53 -20.47
CA ARG A 333 -10.36 -17.44 -19.40
C ARG A 333 -11.34 -16.36 -19.81
N ARG A 334 -12.66 -16.65 -19.89
CA ARG A 334 -13.67 -15.64 -20.12
C ARG A 334 -13.51 -14.61 -19.00
N GLN A 335 -12.88 -13.50 -19.30
CA GLN A 335 -12.90 -12.33 -18.45
C GLN A 335 -14.35 -11.87 -18.43
N ILE A 336 -14.95 -11.81 -17.25
CA ILE A 336 -16.27 -11.23 -17.10
C ILE A 336 -16.08 -9.74 -17.28
N GLU A 337 -16.63 -9.20 -18.35
CA GLU A 337 -16.63 -7.76 -18.64
C GLU A 337 -17.99 -7.20 -18.26
N ILE A 338 -17.99 -6.07 -17.59
CA ILE A 338 -19.19 -5.35 -17.19
C ILE A 338 -19.33 -4.12 -18.08
N GLU A 339 -20.43 -3.98 -18.79
CA GLU A 339 -20.70 -2.83 -19.63
C GLU A 339 -21.14 -1.63 -18.79
N ILE A 340 -20.49 -0.49 -18.97
CA ILE A 340 -20.78 0.77 -18.24
C ILE A 340 -21.24 1.90 -19.18
N GLY A 341 -21.13 1.71 -20.48
CA GLY A 341 -21.52 2.67 -21.51
C GLY A 341 -21.42 2.06 -22.90
N VAL A 342 -21.65 2.86 -23.93
CA VAL A 342 -21.53 2.43 -25.32
C VAL A 342 -20.07 2.10 -25.62
N ASN A 343 -19.76 0.83 -25.86
CA ASN A 343 -18.41 0.29 -26.11
C ASN A 343 -17.43 0.44 -24.93
N GLU A 344 -17.88 0.72 -23.73
CA GLU A 344 -17.04 0.84 -22.53
C GLU A 344 -17.26 -0.34 -21.60
N LYS A 345 -16.19 -1.04 -21.28
CA LYS A 345 -16.23 -2.25 -20.47
C LYS A 345 -15.21 -2.19 -19.35
N LEU A 346 -15.59 -2.70 -18.18
CA LEU A 346 -14.71 -2.91 -17.05
C LEU A 346 -14.43 -4.39 -16.84
N GLU A 347 -13.21 -4.70 -16.52
CA GLU A 347 -12.78 -6.04 -16.15
C GLU A 347 -13.23 -6.39 -14.74
N CYS A 348 -13.96 -7.50 -14.60
CA CYS A 348 -14.26 -8.08 -13.31
C CYS A 348 -13.11 -9.03 -12.90
N VAL A 349 -12.51 -8.77 -11.74
CA VAL A 349 -11.31 -9.48 -11.27
C VAL A 349 -11.58 -10.28 -10.02
N GLU A 350 -10.87 -11.41 -9.86
CA GLU A 350 -10.93 -12.24 -8.65
C GLU A 350 -10.01 -11.72 -7.52
N GLN A 351 -9.05 -10.85 -7.84
CA GLN A 351 -8.11 -10.27 -6.88
C GLN A 351 -7.62 -8.90 -7.37
N PHE A 352 -7.44 -7.99 -6.44
CA PHE A 352 -6.94 -6.64 -6.71
C PHE A 352 -5.91 -6.19 -5.67
N CYS A 353 -4.90 -5.45 -6.09
CA CYS A 353 -3.90 -4.87 -5.20
C CYS A 353 -4.37 -3.48 -4.74
N TYR A 354 -5.00 -3.42 -3.56
CA TYR A 354 -5.47 -2.18 -2.96
C TYR A 354 -4.47 -1.67 -1.92
N LEU A 355 -3.98 -0.46 -2.10
CA LEU A 355 -2.98 0.21 -1.24
C LEU A 355 -1.78 -0.69 -0.90
N GLY A 356 -1.38 -1.48 -1.88
CA GLY A 356 -0.27 -2.42 -1.73
C GLY A 356 -0.64 -3.75 -1.07
N ASP A 357 -1.81 -3.97 -0.50
CA ASP A 357 -2.27 -5.27 -0.03
C ASP A 357 -3.15 -5.98 -1.08
N MET A 358 -3.13 -7.30 -1.12
CA MET A 358 -3.90 -8.07 -2.09
C MET A 358 -5.26 -8.48 -1.50
N ILE A 359 -6.33 -7.95 -2.07
CA ILE A 359 -7.70 -8.32 -1.74
C ILE A 359 -8.16 -9.39 -2.73
N GLY A 360 -8.68 -10.51 -2.24
CA GLY A 360 -9.25 -11.56 -3.09
C GLY A 360 -10.76 -11.63 -2.92
N ALA A 361 -11.51 -11.87 -3.99
CA ALA A 361 -12.98 -11.97 -4.00
C ALA A 361 -13.52 -13.01 -2.99
N GLY A 362 -12.76 -14.07 -2.74
CA GLY A 362 -13.10 -15.08 -1.74
C GLY A 362 -12.87 -14.67 -0.29
N GLY A 363 -12.33 -13.49 -0.01
CA GLY A 363 -11.93 -13.05 1.32
C GLY A 363 -10.72 -13.81 1.89
N GLY A 364 -10.39 -13.53 3.15
CA GLY A 364 -9.26 -14.18 3.81
C GLY A 364 -7.90 -13.52 3.51
N ALA A 365 -6.81 -14.25 3.79
CA ALA A 365 -5.45 -13.73 3.66
C ALA A 365 -4.57 -14.52 2.66
N GLU A 366 -5.14 -15.46 1.91
CA GLU A 366 -4.37 -16.37 1.04
C GLU A 366 -3.65 -15.61 -0.07
N GLU A 367 -4.37 -14.78 -0.83
CA GLU A 367 -3.82 -13.99 -1.93
C GLU A 367 -2.78 -13.00 -1.43
N ALA A 368 -3.06 -12.33 -0.29
CA ALA A 368 -2.14 -11.38 0.34
C ALA A 368 -0.86 -12.09 0.79
N SER A 369 -0.95 -13.20 1.52
CA SER A 369 0.22 -13.95 1.99
C SER A 369 1.08 -14.47 0.83
N ARG A 370 0.45 -14.91 -0.28
CA ARG A 370 1.16 -15.31 -1.51
C ARG A 370 1.89 -14.14 -2.17
N ALA A 371 1.21 -13.00 -2.30
CA ALA A 371 1.78 -11.80 -2.90
C ALA A 371 2.97 -11.29 -2.08
N ARG A 372 2.82 -11.21 -0.75
CA ARG A 372 3.88 -10.76 0.15
C ARG A 372 5.08 -11.69 0.16
N THR A 373 4.85 -13.00 0.12
CA THR A 373 5.94 -13.98 -0.05
C THR A 373 6.74 -13.72 -1.33
N ARG A 374 6.07 -13.47 -2.47
CA ARG A 374 6.76 -13.14 -3.73
C ARG A 374 7.54 -11.83 -3.65
N CYS A 375 6.93 -10.78 -3.09
CA CYS A 375 7.60 -9.48 -2.90
C CYS A 375 8.81 -9.59 -1.97
N ALA A 376 8.68 -10.32 -0.87
CA ALA A 376 9.79 -10.54 0.06
C ALA A 376 10.95 -11.31 -0.58
N TRP A 377 10.67 -12.33 -1.40
CA TRP A 377 11.69 -13.02 -2.18
C TRP A 377 12.35 -12.12 -3.22
N ALA A 378 11.61 -11.27 -3.90
CA ALA A 378 12.18 -10.30 -4.84
C ALA A 378 13.13 -9.35 -4.10
N LYS A 379 12.70 -8.81 -2.95
CA LYS A 379 13.54 -7.92 -2.13
C LYS A 379 14.75 -8.63 -1.53
N PHE A 380 14.58 -9.88 -1.11
CA PHE A 380 15.71 -10.69 -0.62
C PHE A 380 16.75 -10.93 -1.70
N ARG A 381 16.35 -11.26 -2.94
CA ARG A 381 17.27 -11.46 -4.07
C ARG A 381 18.02 -10.19 -4.44
N GLU A 382 17.34 -9.04 -4.43
CA GLU A 382 17.96 -7.72 -4.63
C GLU A 382 19.10 -7.47 -3.61
N LEU A 383 18.89 -7.88 -2.35
CA LEU A 383 19.81 -7.70 -1.25
C LEU A 383 20.75 -8.91 -1.01
N ALA A 384 20.61 -9.98 -1.80
CA ALA A 384 21.39 -11.20 -1.64
C ALA A 384 22.92 -10.97 -1.63
N PRO A 385 23.51 -10.09 -2.47
CA PRO A 385 24.93 -9.80 -2.41
C PRO A 385 25.44 -9.40 -1.02
N ILE A 386 24.59 -8.74 -0.20
CA ILE A 386 24.93 -8.35 1.17
C ILE A 386 24.49 -9.41 2.16
N LEU A 387 23.23 -9.88 2.04
CA LEU A 387 22.61 -10.81 3.01
C LEU A 387 23.29 -12.19 3.02
N THR A 388 23.90 -12.61 1.92
CA THR A 388 24.61 -13.90 1.82
C THR A 388 26.13 -13.75 1.82
N SER A 389 26.67 -12.53 1.84
CA SER A 389 28.10 -12.25 1.88
C SER A 389 28.78 -12.88 3.11
N ARG A 390 29.98 -13.43 2.94
CA ARG A 390 30.79 -13.92 4.06
C ARG A 390 31.42 -12.78 4.88
N GLY A 391 31.63 -11.61 4.27
CA GLY A 391 32.24 -10.45 4.94
C GLY A 391 31.31 -9.66 5.84
N ALA A 392 29.99 -9.82 5.70
CA ALA A 392 29.02 -9.13 6.55
C ALA A 392 28.71 -9.94 7.82
N SER A 393 28.76 -9.30 9.00
CA SER A 393 28.39 -9.95 10.26
C SER A 393 26.91 -10.34 10.29
N LEU A 394 26.57 -11.40 11.04
CA LEU A 394 25.18 -11.88 11.16
C LEU A 394 24.26 -10.80 11.75
N ALA A 395 24.73 -10.00 12.70
CA ALA A 395 23.98 -8.89 13.28
C ALA A 395 23.62 -7.81 12.24
N VAL A 396 24.56 -7.47 11.33
CA VAL A 396 24.29 -6.52 10.22
C VAL A 396 23.27 -7.10 9.24
N LYS A 397 23.44 -8.38 8.85
CA LYS A 397 22.46 -9.08 7.99
C LYS A 397 21.06 -9.07 8.62
N GLY A 398 20.94 -9.36 9.91
CA GLY A 398 19.69 -9.34 10.63
C GLY A 398 19.03 -7.96 10.66
N LYS A 399 19.80 -6.89 10.87
CA LYS A 399 19.30 -5.50 10.80
C LYS A 399 18.74 -5.17 9.42
N ILE A 400 19.48 -5.49 8.34
CA ILE A 400 19.04 -5.27 6.95
C ILE A 400 17.80 -6.11 6.64
N TYR A 401 17.79 -7.37 7.06
CA TYR A 401 16.65 -8.25 6.87
C TYR A 401 15.37 -7.69 7.55
N LYS A 402 15.46 -7.32 8.83
CA LYS A 402 14.34 -6.70 9.58
C LYS A 402 13.82 -5.45 8.89
N ALA A 403 14.71 -4.55 8.48
CA ALA A 403 14.34 -3.26 7.90
C ALA A 403 13.75 -3.37 6.48
N CYS A 404 14.30 -4.26 5.63
CA CYS A 404 14.00 -4.26 4.21
C CYS A 404 13.16 -5.45 3.73
N VAL A 405 13.35 -6.65 4.29
CA VAL A 405 12.69 -7.88 3.82
C VAL A 405 11.51 -8.27 4.69
N GLN A 406 11.70 -8.33 6.01
CA GLN A 406 10.66 -8.77 6.93
C GLN A 406 9.46 -7.80 6.92
N ARG A 407 9.70 -6.47 6.85
CA ARG A 407 8.61 -5.47 6.69
C ARG A 407 7.80 -5.67 5.42
N VAL A 408 8.44 -6.04 4.31
CA VAL A 408 7.73 -6.38 3.06
C VAL A 408 6.90 -7.64 3.23
N LEU A 409 7.41 -8.65 3.93
CA LEU A 409 6.73 -9.93 4.15
C LEU A 409 5.46 -9.79 4.99
N VAL A 410 5.46 -8.88 5.98
CA VAL A 410 4.35 -8.71 6.93
C VAL A 410 3.44 -7.50 6.64
N TYR A 411 3.67 -6.74 5.58
CA TYR A 411 2.87 -5.55 5.28
C TYR A 411 1.39 -5.89 5.11
N GLY A 412 0.51 -5.18 5.82
CA GLY A 412 -0.94 -5.38 5.82
C GLY A 412 -1.43 -6.55 6.69
N SER A 413 -0.50 -7.34 7.25
CA SER A 413 -0.84 -8.54 8.05
C SER A 413 -1.63 -8.25 9.32
N GLU A 414 -1.63 -7.00 9.77
CA GLU A 414 -2.41 -6.51 10.90
C GLU A 414 -3.91 -6.69 10.68
N THR A 415 -4.35 -6.63 9.41
CA THR A 415 -5.75 -6.69 8.99
C THR A 415 -6.21 -8.08 8.55
N TRP A 416 -5.31 -9.07 8.54
CA TRP A 416 -5.60 -10.38 7.93
C TRP A 416 -6.31 -11.33 8.87
N PRO A 417 -7.44 -11.96 8.44
CA PRO A 417 -7.99 -13.15 9.08
C PRO A 417 -7.14 -14.38 8.69
N ILE A 418 -5.93 -14.47 9.25
CA ILE A 418 -4.91 -15.43 8.83
C ILE A 418 -5.22 -16.84 9.26
N LYS A 419 -5.20 -17.79 8.32
CA LYS A 419 -5.31 -19.22 8.56
C LYS A 419 -3.96 -19.84 8.89
N VAL A 420 -3.98 -21.06 9.46
CA VAL A 420 -2.76 -21.82 9.78
C VAL A 420 -1.88 -22.02 8.54
N GLU A 421 -2.47 -22.33 7.41
CA GLU A 421 -1.76 -22.57 6.14
C GLU A 421 -1.03 -21.31 5.64
N ASP A 422 -1.67 -20.14 5.76
CA ASP A 422 -1.09 -18.85 5.36
C ASP A 422 0.07 -18.48 6.28
N MET A 423 -0.10 -18.67 7.60
CA MET A 423 0.98 -18.46 8.56
C MET A 423 2.15 -19.41 8.29
N GLN A 424 1.88 -20.69 8.04
CA GLN A 424 2.92 -21.66 7.69
C GLN A 424 3.68 -21.28 6.41
N ARG A 425 3.01 -20.65 5.42
CA ARG A 425 3.66 -20.14 4.21
C ARG A 425 4.68 -19.06 4.55
N LEU A 426 4.31 -18.08 5.38
CA LEU A 426 5.21 -17.02 5.83
C LEU A 426 6.40 -17.59 6.61
N VAL A 427 6.13 -18.48 7.57
CA VAL A 427 7.16 -19.13 8.41
C VAL A 427 8.14 -19.94 7.57
N ARG A 428 7.65 -20.73 6.59
CA ARG A 428 8.54 -21.50 5.69
C ARG A 428 9.42 -20.56 4.87
N THR A 429 8.85 -19.49 4.34
CA THR A 429 9.57 -18.47 3.56
C THR A 429 10.69 -17.85 4.39
N GLU A 430 10.39 -17.41 5.60
CA GLU A 430 11.38 -16.82 6.50
C GLU A 430 12.49 -17.81 6.88
N LYS A 431 12.13 -19.03 7.27
CA LYS A 431 13.10 -20.08 7.61
C LYS A 431 14.09 -20.36 6.48
N MET A 432 13.63 -20.33 5.23
CA MET A 432 14.52 -20.49 4.07
C MET A 432 15.50 -19.32 3.94
N MET A 433 15.01 -18.08 4.05
CA MET A 433 15.84 -16.87 3.99
C MET A 433 16.87 -16.81 5.12
N VAL A 434 16.44 -17.10 6.35
CA VAL A 434 17.30 -17.12 7.55
C VAL A 434 18.42 -18.16 7.40
N ARG A 435 18.12 -19.37 6.93
CA ARG A 435 19.14 -20.38 6.66
C ARG A 435 20.14 -19.91 5.61
N TRP A 436 19.67 -19.30 4.56
CA TRP A 436 20.52 -18.78 3.49
C TRP A 436 21.45 -17.67 3.99
N MET A 437 20.95 -16.73 4.79
CA MET A 437 21.76 -15.68 5.42
C MET A 437 22.87 -16.25 6.33
N CYS A 438 22.59 -17.34 7.05
CA CYS A 438 23.54 -18.02 7.92
C CYS A 438 24.49 -18.98 7.18
N GLY A 439 24.29 -19.19 5.87
CA GLY A 439 25.10 -20.15 5.10
C GLY A 439 24.90 -21.61 5.52
N VAL A 440 23.72 -21.97 6.09
CA VAL A 440 23.44 -23.31 6.58
C VAL A 440 22.31 -23.99 5.80
N THR A 441 22.42 -25.30 5.66
CA THR A 441 21.43 -26.15 5.00
C THR A 441 20.64 -26.95 6.04
N LEU A 442 19.62 -27.68 5.60
CA LEU A 442 18.86 -28.59 6.47
C LEU A 442 19.74 -29.73 7.03
N LYS A 443 20.79 -30.11 6.28
CA LYS A 443 21.75 -31.17 6.70
C LYS A 443 22.52 -30.80 7.98
N ASN A 444 22.71 -29.52 8.24
CA ASN A 444 23.43 -29.03 9.43
C ASN A 444 22.65 -29.21 10.74
N ARG A 445 21.36 -29.56 10.69
CA ARG A 445 20.47 -29.83 11.84
C ARG A 445 20.40 -28.70 12.89
N ILE A 446 20.74 -27.44 12.52
CA ILE A 446 20.67 -26.29 13.41
C ILE A 446 19.22 -25.85 13.56
N SER A 447 18.80 -25.61 14.82
CA SER A 447 17.43 -25.19 15.12
C SER A 447 17.13 -23.79 14.55
N SER A 448 15.86 -23.53 14.18
CA SER A 448 15.47 -22.19 13.70
C SER A 448 15.59 -21.14 14.82
N ALA A 449 15.34 -21.51 16.08
CA ALA A 449 15.46 -20.62 17.22
C ALA A 449 16.91 -20.10 17.38
N GLU A 450 17.88 -20.99 17.22
CA GLU A 450 19.30 -20.62 17.26
C GLU A 450 19.69 -19.68 16.12
N LEU A 451 19.18 -19.94 14.89
CA LEU A 451 19.43 -19.07 13.74
C LEU A 451 18.82 -17.68 13.92
N TYR A 452 17.62 -17.57 14.46
CA TYR A 452 17.00 -16.29 14.80
C TYR A 452 17.82 -15.53 15.86
N SER A 453 18.31 -16.23 16.90
CA SER A 453 19.18 -15.63 17.92
C SER A 453 20.48 -15.10 17.33
N ARG A 454 21.15 -15.86 16.45
CA ARG A 454 22.41 -15.44 15.78
C ARG A 454 22.24 -14.18 14.92
N LEU A 455 21.08 -14.01 14.30
CA LEU A 455 20.75 -12.87 13.43
C LEU A 455 20.12 -11.71 14.21
N ASP A 456 19.79 -11.91 15.47
CA ASP A 456 18.96 -10.98 16.27
C ASP A 456 17.64 -10.64 15.53
N VAL A 457 16.94 -11.65 15.04
CA VAL A 457 15.68 -11.53 14.28
C VAL A 457 14.57 -12.22 15.04
N GLU A 458 13.43 -11.58 15.14
CA GLU A 458 12.22 -12.17 15.70
C GLU A 458 11.48 -12.98 14.64
N ALA A 459 10.87 -14.10 15.04
CA ALA A 459 10.12 -14.95 14.12
C ALA A 459 8.89 -14.22 13.53
N VAL A 460 8.64 -14.42 12.24
CA VAL A 460 7.54 -13.76 11.51
C VAL A 460 6.16 -14.00 12.17
N SER A 461 5.96 -15.17 12.80
CA SER A 461 4.73 -15.47 13.54
C SER A 461 4.47 -14.49 14.69
N ASP A 462 5.53 -14.11 15.40
CA ASP A 462 5.45 -13.20 16.55
C ASP A 462 5.34 -11.75 16.09
N VAL A 463 6.04 -11.40 15.02
CA VAL A 463 5.92 -10.08 14.36
C VAL A 463 4.48 -9.85 13.88
N VAL A 464 3.87 -10.81 13.19
CA VAL A 464 2.47 -10.73 12.71
C VAL A 464 1.49 -10.63 13.90
N ARG A 465 1.67 -11.46 14.93
CA ARG A 465 0.84 -11.41 16.15
C ARG A 465 0.93 -10.07 16.84
N ARG A 466 2.15 -9.58 17.08
CA ARG A 466 2.37 -8.28 17.71
C ARG A 466 1.83 -7.14 16.86
N GLY A 467 1.99 -7.17 15.52
CA GLY A 467 1.39 -6.22 14.59
C GLY A 467 -0.13 -6.18 14.73
N ARG A 468 -0.81 -7.33 14.70
CA ARG A 468 -2.26 -7.44 14.86
C ARG A 468 -2.74 -6.94 16.21
N LEU A 469 -2.07 -7.29 17.31
CA LEU A 469 -2.42 -6.81 18.64
C LEU A 469 -2.17 -5.30 18.80
N ARG A 470 -1.12 -4.75 18.17
CA ARG A 470 -0.88 -3.30 18.13
C ARG A 470 -2.03 -2.61 17.38
N TRP A 471 -2.44 -3.15 16.26
CA TRP A 471 -3.56 -2.67 15.46
C TRP A 471 -4.88 -2.77 16.25
N PHE A 472 -5.15 -3.92 16.86
CA PHE A 472 -6.30 -4.11 17.75
C PHE A 472 -6.37 -3.02 18.83
N GLY A 473 -5.27 -2.79 19.56
CA GLY A 473 -5.24 -1.71 20.55
C GLY A 473 -5.44 -0.31 19.97
N HIS A 474 -5.03 -0.08 18.70
CA HIS A 474 -5.32 1.18 18.00
C HIS A 474 -6.83 1.32 17.74
N VAL A 475 -7.49 0.28 17.26
CA VAL A 475 -8.94 0.26 16.97
C VAL A 475 -9.76 0.42 18.26
N GLU A 476 -9.39 -0.28 19.36
CA GLU A 476 -10.09 -0.16 20.66
C GLU A 476 -10.04 1.25 21.26
N ARG A 477 -9.03 2.06 20.93
CA ARG A 477 -8.89 3.44 21.41
C ARG A 477 -9.48 4.50 20.49
N LYS A 478 -10.00 4.10 19.33
CA LYS A 478 -10.75 5.01 18.46
C LYS A 478 -12.12 5.31 19.05
N SER A 479 -12.65 6.49 18.75
CA SER A 479 -14.03 6.82 19.12
C SER A 479 -15.02 5.90 18.41
N HIS A 480 -16.20 5.74 18.96
CA HIS A 480 -17.27 4.97 18.31
C HIS A 480 -17.72 5.57 16.97
N ASP A 481 -17.53 6.87 16.78
CA ASP A 481 -17.84 7.59 15.53
C ASP A 481 -16.75 7.40 14.47
N ASP A 482 -15.57 6.86 14.83
CA ASP A 482 -14.53 6.55 13.84
C ASP A 482 -14.92 5.33 13.01
N TRP A 483 -14.87 5.48 11.71
CA TRP A 483 -15.33 4.46 10.76
C TRP A 483 -14.58 3.13 10.83
N VAL A 484 -13.33 3.12 11.27
CA VAL A 484 -12.58 1.87 11.51
C VAL A 484 -13.23 1.09 12.66
N SER A 485 -13.65 1.80 13.70
CA SER A 485 -14.41 1.23 14.82
C SER A 485 -15.82 0.82 14.38
N ALA A 486 -16.54 1.71 13.72
CA ALA A 486 -17.88 1.45 13.22
C ALA A 486 -17.97 0.24 12.28
N CYS A 487 -17.00 0.10 11.33
CA CYS A 487 -16.94 -1.06 10.45
C CYS A 487 -16.66 -2.38 11.19
N ARG A 488 -15.92 -2.35 12.29
CA ARG A 488 -15.73 -3.53 13.13
C ARG A 488 -17.06 -3.99 13.75
N ASP A 489 -17.85 -3.05 14.19
CA ASP A 489 -19.09 -3.32 14.92
C ASP A 489 -20.33 -3.37 14.00
N LEU A 490 -20.19 -3.02 12.71
CA LEU A 490 -21.25 -3.05 11.72
C LEU A 490 -21.92 -4.43 11.64
N GLU A 491 -23.22 -4.50 11.75
CA GLU A 491 -24.02 -5.69 11.50
C GLU A 491 -24.61 -5.64 10.09
N VAL A 492 -24.33 -6.66 9.30
CA VAL A 492 -24.90 -6.85 7.97
C VAL A 492 -26.11 -7.78 8.10
N GLU A 493 -27.26 -7.38 7.58
CA GLU A 493 -28.43 -8.24 7.51
C GLU A 493 -28.22 -9.39 6.56
N GLY A 494 -28.76 -10.56 6.88
CA GLY A 494 -28.64 -11.75 6.03
C GLY A 494 -28.58 -13.06 6.82
N VAL A 495 -28.62 -14.17 6.11
CA VAL A 495 -28.65 -15.51 6.69
C VAL A 495 -27.24 -16.05 6.85
N LYS A 496 -26.90 -16.51 8.05
CA LYS A 496 -25.62 -17.20 8.27
C LYS A 496 -25.52 -18.45 7.42
N ARG A 497 -24.36 -18.66 6.82
CA ARG A 497 -24.04 -19.85 6.02
C ARG A 497 -24.10 -21.11 6.89
N LYS A 498 -24.65 -22.19 6.34
CA LYS A 498 -24.59 -23.52 6.99
C LYS A 498 -23.15 -24.05 7.01
N GLY A 499 -22.73 -24.64 8.12
CA GLY A 499 -21.42 -25.25 8.30
C GLY A 499 -20.45 -24.39 9.13
N ARG A 500 -19.15 -24.78 9.16
CA ARG A 500 -18.12 -24.06 9.91
C ARG A 500 -17.94 -22.64 9.36
N SER A 501 -17.99 -21.64 10.24
CA SER A 501 -17.77 -20.25 9.89
C SER A 501 -16.36 -20.03 9.29
N ARG A 502 -16.23 -19.05 8.41
CA ARG A 502 -14.91 -18.61 7.90
C ARG A 502 -14.11 -18.02 9.06
N LYS A 503 -12.79 -18.16 9.00
CA LYS A 503 -11.87 -17.52 9.95
C LYS A 503 -12.05 -16.02 9.88
N SER A 504 -12.35 -15.36 11.02
CA SER A 504 -12.49 -13.91 11.13
C SER A 504 -11.24 -13.26 11.72
N TRP A 505 -11.09 -11.96 11.50
CA TRP A 505 -10.03 -11.19 12.12
C TRP A 505 -10.18 -11.15 13.64
N GLU A 506 -11.38 -10.95 14.14
CA GLU A 506 -11.68 -10.95 15.58
C GLU A 506 -11.36 -12.29 16.26
N GLU A 507 -11.60 -13.41 15.56
CA GLU A 507 -11.20 -14.73 16.05
C GLU A 507 -9.67 -14.86 16.14
N CYS A 508 -8.92 -14.27 15.19
CA CYS A 508 -7.46 -14.25 15.26
C CYS A 508 -6.96 -13.42 16.45
N VAL A 509 -7.57 -12.26 16.71
CA VAL A 509 -7.26 -11.42 17.87
C VAL A 509 -7.54 -12.17 19.17
N ARG A 510 -8.71 -12.80 19.29
CA ARG A 510 -9.09 -13.58 20.50
C ARG A 510 -8.10 -14.70 20.79
N ASN A 511 -7.67 -15.40 19.75
CA ASN A 511 -6.67 -16.46 19.90
C ASN A 511 -5.31 -15.91 20.36
N ASP A 512 -4.90 -14.75 19.83
CA ASP A 512 -3.65 -14.10 20.23
C ASP A 512 -3.71 -13.59 21.67
N LEU A 513 -4.84 -13.02 22.10
CA LEU A 513 -5.07 -12.60 23.50
C LEU A 513 -4.98 -13.79 24.45
N THR A 514 -5.66 -14.87 24.13
CA THR A 514 -5.65 -16.11 24.94
C THR A 514 -4.24 -16.68 25.06
N LEU A 515 -3.51 -16.76 23.93
CA LEU A 515 -2.15 -17.30 23.89
C LEU A 515 -1.18 -16.51 24.79
N LEU A 516 -1.35 -15.19 24.86
CA LEU A 516 -0.48 -14.31 25.65
C LEU A 516 -1.03 -14.00 27.04
N GLY A 517 -2.22 -14.49 27.39
CA GLY A 517 -2.88 -14.20 28.67
C GLY A 517 -3.26 -12.73 28.84
N LEU A 518 -3.61 -12.04 27.74
CA LEU A 518 -3.96 -10.62 27.73
C LEU A 518 -5.47 -10.43 27.87
N LYS A 519 -5.87 -9.37 28.57
CA LYS A 519 -7.27 -8.93 28.68
C LYS A 519 -7.55 -7.82 27.66
N ARG A 520 -8.75 -7.82 27.08
CA ARG A 520 -9.19 -6.83 26.09
C ARG A 520 -9.10 -5.39 26.65
N ASP A 521 -9.58 -5.18 27.86
CA ASP A 521 -9.63 -3.87 28.51
C ASP A 521 -8.25 -3.21 28.67
N TRP A 522 -7.18 -4.00 28.66
CA TRP A 522 -5.82 -3.46 28.73
C TRP A 522 -5.42 -2.68 27.48
N ALA A 523 -6.12 -2.92 26.38
CA ALA A 523 -5.89 -2.21 25.12
C ALA A 523 -6.24 -0.71 25.18
N LEU A 524 -7.12 -0.31 26.12
CA LEU A 524 -7.51 1.09 26.34
C LEU A 524 -6.35 1.94 26.86
N ASP A 525 -5.47 1.37 27.71
CA ASP A 525 -4.26 2.02 28.16
C ASP A 525 -3.09 1.74 27.18
N ARG A 526 -2.71 2.75 26.39
CA ARG A 526 -1.68 2.62 25.36
C ARG A 526 -0.31 2.21 25.91
N VAL A 527 0.07 2.73 27.08
CA VAL A 527 1.38 2.46 27.67
C VAL A 527 1.44 1.03 28.20
N ARG A 528 0.44 0.65 28.98
CA ARG A 528 0.27 -0.72 29.48
C ARG A 528 0.22 -1.73 28.35
N TRP A 529 -0.61 -1.46 27.34
CA TRP A 529 -0.78 -2.33 26.19
C TRP A 529 0.52 -2.57 25.43
N ARG A 530 1.27 -1.48 25.16
CA ARG A 530 2.57 -1.58 24.48
C ARG A 530 3.56 -2.45 25.28
N GLY A 531 3.62 -2.30 26.60
CA GLY A 531 4.45 -3.14 27.47
C GLY A 531 4.04 -4.62 27.41
N CYS A 532 2.74 -4.92 27.44
CA CYS A 532 2.22 -6.29 27.42
C CYS A 532 2.53 -7.02 26.10
N ILE A 533 2.32 -6.36 24.96
CA ILE A 533 2.54 -6.98 23.64
C ILE A 533 4.02 -7.11 23.26
N CYS A 534 4.92 -6.36 23.91
CA CYS A 534 6.38 -6.45 23.71
C CYS A 534 7.08 -7.44 24.66
N GLY A 535 6.33 -8.16 25.51
CA GLY A 535 6.89 -9.15 26.44
C GLY A 535 7.37 -8.60 27.78
N ASN A 536 7.30 -7.30 28.00
CA ASN A 536 7.54 -6.70 29.31
C ASN A 536 6.26 -6.81 30.13
N ARG A 537 6.10 -7.91 30.91
CA ARG A 537 5.04 -7.97 31.94
C ARG A 537 5.31 -6.84 32.95
N PRO A 538 4.33 -5.96 33.24
CA PRO A 538 4.51 -5.00 34.31
C PRO A 538 4.63 -5.78 35.64
N THR A 539 5.84 -5.89 36.15
CA THR A 539 6.04 -6.18 37.60
C THR A 539 5.32 -5.09 38.37
N ARG A 540 4.54 -5.50 39.38
CA ARG A 540 3.77 -4.66 40.31
C ARG A 540 4.39 -3.28 40.49
N ALA A 541 3.55 -2.26 40.36
CA ALA A 541 3.91 -0.85 40.51
C ALA A 541 4.86 -0.62 41.68
N LYS A 542 6.08 -0.19 41.39
CA LYS A 542 6.89 0.60 42.35
C LYS A 542 6.50 2.06 42.12
N HIS A 543 5.81 2.64 43.07
CA HIS A 543 5.68 4.08 43.22
C HIS A 543 7.07 4.70 43.28
N GLY A 544 7.40 5.62 42.41
CA GLY A 544 8.66 6.35 42.47
C GLY A 544 8.79 7.28 41.25
N LEU A 545 8.66 8.52 41.54
CA LEU A 545 8.79 9.75 40.77
C LEU A 545 9.93 9.84 39.75
N ASN A 546 9.65 10.61 38.71
CA ASN A 546 10.53 11.46 37.87
C ASN A 546 11.16 10.86 36.61
N GLY A 547 10.89 11.53 35.51
CA GLY A 547 11.69 11.53 34.29
C GLY A 547 10.89 11.41 33.01
N ARG A 548 10.24 12.50 32.57
CA ARG A 548 9.76 12.64 31.20
C ARG A 548 10.95 12.53 30.24
N LYS A 549 11.05 11.44 29.50
CA LYS A 549 11.70 11.41 28.19
C LYS A 549 10.65 10.98 27.19
N ASN A 550 10.31 11.90 26.28
CA ASN A 550 9.56 11.61 25.07
C ASN A 550 10.37 10.63 24.22
N VAL A 551 9.87 9.41 24.07
CA VAL A 551 10.39 8.39 23.17
C VAL A 551 9.32 8.15 22.11
N ASP A 552 9.24 9.08 21.20
CA ASP A 552 8.34 9.01 20.04
C ASP A 552 9.09 9.40 18.76
N ASP A 553 10.26 8.85 18.42
CA ASP A 553 10.84 9.07 17.07
C ASP A 553 12.05 8.15 16.72
N ASP A 554 12.44 7.18 17.57
CA ASP A 554 13.72 6.46 17.35
C ASP A 554 13.69 5.31 16.32
N ASP A 555 12.51 4.80 15.90
CA ASP A 555 12.44 3.69 14.94
C ASP A 555 12.54 4.13 13.46
N ASP A 556 12.18 5.37 13.13
CA ASP A 556 12.20 5.87 11.74
C ASP A 556 13.59 6.38 11.30
N ASP A 557 14.39 6.92 12.21
CA ASP A 557 15.72 7.45 11.88
C ASP A 557 16.74 6.32 11.61
N THR A 558 16.66 5.22 12.33
CA THR A 558 17.53 4.05 12.08
C THR A 558 17.24 3.41 10.72
N VAL A 559 15.97 3.41 10.28
CA VAL A 559 15.55 2.89 8.97
C VAL A 559 16.01 3.80 7.84
N CYS A 560 15.96 5.13 8.01
CA CYS A 560 16.47 6.08 7.02
C CYS A 560 17.98 5.96 6.83
N ILE A 561 18.74 5.77 7.90
CA ILE A 561 20.20 5.58 7.85
C ILE A 561 20.53 4.27 7.14
N VAL A 562 19.88 3.16 7.48
CA VAL A 562 20.10 1.85 6.86
C VAL A 562 19.68 1.86 5.39
N LEU A 563 18.55 2.49 5.02
CA LEU A 563 18.13 2.63 3.62
C LEU A 563 19.10 3.53 2.82
N SER A 564 19.62 4.61 3.41
CA SER A 564 20.61 5.46 2.77
C SER A 564 21.95 4.73 2.57
N PHE A 565 22.37 3.92 3.54
CA PHE A 565 23.59 3.10 3.42
C PHE A 565 23.43 1.98 2.39
N VAL A 566 22.27 1.31 2.36
CA VAL A 566 21.96 0.27 1.36
C VAL A 566 21.85 0.87 -0.05
N CYS A 567 21.25 2.04 -0.22
CA CYS A 567 21.25 2.75 -1.51
C CYS A 567 22.65 3.15 -1.96
N LEU A 568 23.51 3.63 -1.05
CA LEU A 568 24.91 3.96 -1.35
C LEU A 568 25.70 2.72 -1.78
N ILE A 569 25.57 1.60 -1.08
CA ILE A 569 26.26 0.34 -1.43
C ILE A 569 25.78 -0.22 -2.76
N LEU A 570 24.46 -0.12 -3.07
CA LEU A 570 23.92 -0.57 -4.36
C LEU A 570 24.34 0.34 -5.52
N LEU A 571 24.56 1.63 -5.28
CA LEU A 571 25.11 2.57 -6.26
C LEU A 571 26.60 2.30 -6.51
N PHE A 572 27.38 1.98 -5.48
CA PHE A 572 28.79 1.64 -5.63
C PHE A 572 29.01 0.30 -6.37
N ASN A 573 28.16 -0.71 -6.14
CA ASN A 573 28.29 -2.00 -6.85
C ASN A 573 27.85 -1.95 -8.33
N ARG A 574 27.08 -0.95 -8.75
CA ARG A 574 26.77 -0.75 -10.19
C ARG A 574 27.92 -0.10 -10.96
N SER A 575 28.86 0.55 -10.28
CA SER A 575 30.04 1.17 -10.91
C SER A 575 31.18 0.18 -11.18
N VAL A 576 31.10 -1.05 -10.66
CA VAL A 576 32.17 -2.08 -10.77
C VAL A 576 31.90 -3.12 -11.86
N PHE A 577 30.73 -3.10 -12.51
CA PHE A 577 30.38 -4.02 -13.61
C PHE A 577 29.97 -3.26 -14.87
N LEU A 578 30.84 -2.40 -15.38
CA LEU A 578 30.89 -2.07 -16.80
C LEU A 578 32.21 -2.64 -17.31
N PRO A 579 32.20 -3.58 -18.26
CA PRO A 579 33.42 -3.93 -18.97
C PRO A 579 33.85 -2.74 -19.81
N ASP A 580 35.12 -2.40 -19.74
CA ASP A 580 35.77 -1.44 -20.63
C ASP A 580 35.53 -1.89 -22.07
N ALA A 581 34.80 -1.10 -22.81
CA ALA A 581 34.72 -1.18 -24.26
C ALA A 581 35.67 -0.15 -24.85
N ASP A 582 36.98 -0.49 -24.75
CA ASP A 582 38.00 0.06 -25.62
C ASP A 582 38.76 -1.10 -26.25
N GLY A 583 38.63 -1.20 -27.55
CA GLY A 583 39.34 -2.21 -28.32
C GLY A 583 38.92 -2.23 -29.79
N THR A 584 39.48 -1.25 -30.58
CA THR A 584 39.55 -1.16 -32.05
C THR A 584 38.26 -0.94 -32.78
#